data_dd319a418410021c6db06ba8f8e9ba17
#
_entry.id   dd319a418410021c6db06ba8f8e9ba17
#
_cell.length_a   1.000
_cell.length_b   1.000
_cell.length_c   1.000
_cell.angle_alpha   90.00
_cell.angle_beta   90.00
_cell.angle_gamma   90.00
#
_symmetry.space_group_name_H-M   'P 1'
#
loop_
_entity.id
_entity.type
_entity.pdbx_description
1 polymer ?
#
loop_
_entity_poly.entity_id
_entity_poly.type
_entity_poly.pdbx_seq_one_letter_code
_entity_poly.pdbx_strand_id
1 'polypeptide(L)'
;MQDFSPADHFRFPDEPDAVELRAFTHGLQPATVPRMMEHFAEDWRRFGVDAWNEVPNHWRPDSNDEVGWWTLPTYLGDEFIAPLLGAPEGTCIHQPHVHWTVQCLLSAPEVAGRGDRVVVSDTAFPSVLHSVQQWAALQDLAPAIVPSDDRNQVDRRAFLDRIDANTAMVALSHVGFTTGARLPDAFLREVAETAHAHDALLALDGYHAAGSMPVDVQALGCDLYMGGLLKEACGSSGNAFLYVRDGLELTPRLTGWFGDAAPFDFRPDPEPHPDVRRRFLGGTTAVASMYHAVEGVRLLLNYGLDAVRAHSLDLTGRAIERADTADLPLRSPRDPDVRSAMVLLEVAEAEKLTAYLKNHHIYTDSRQNEVVRMAPFLWNTTEDVHRTFDQIETALSSGAYKNASVHSTGPVT
;
A
#
# COMPACT_ATOMS: atom_id res chain seq x y z
N MET A 1 -18.97 9.56 -22.40
CA MET A 1 -18.56 9.23 -21.02
C MET A 1 -19.56 9.98 -20.15
N GLN A 2 -20.39 9.26 -19.36
CA GLN A 2 -21.19 9.90 -18.32
C GLN A 2 -20.22 10.63 -17.39
N ASP A 3 -20.59 11.80 -16.89
CA ASP A 3 -19.80 12.55 -15.88
C ASP A 3 -19.61 11.64 -14.66
N PHE A 4 -18.48 10.93 -14.62
CA PHE A 4 -18.08 10.15 -13.47
C PHE A 4 -17.55 11.12 -12.42
N SER A 5 -18.36 11.37 -11.39
CA SER A 5 -17.94 12.13 -10.22
C SER A 5 -17.36 11.17 -9.18
N PRO A 6 -16.05 11.12 -9.00
CA PRO A 6 -15.44 10.15 -8.04
C PRO A 6 -16.02 10.32 -6.64
N ALA A 7 -16.30 11.54 -6.20
CA ALA A 7 -16.83 11.83 -4.87
C ALA A 7 -18.15 11.09 -4.57
N ASP A 8 -19.01 10.90 -5.57
CA ASP A 8 -20.31 10.24 -5.40
C ASP A 8 -20.18 8.73 -5.06
N HIS A 9 -18.99 8.16 -5.27
CA HIS A 9 -18.70 6.76 -5.04
C HIS A 9 -18.06 6.46 -3.68
N PHE A 10 -17.82 7.49 -2.86
CA PHE A 10 -17.22 7.35 -1.54
C PHE A 10 -18.15 7.91 -0.44
N ARG A 11 -18.02 7.35 0.76
CA ARG A 11 -18.72 7.83 1.95
C ARG A 11 -17.80 8.73 2.76
N PHE A 12 -18.26 9.96 2.98
CA PHE A 12 -17.57 10.92 3.83
C PHE A 12 -17.99 10.75 5.30
N PRO A 13 -17.19 11.28 6.24
CA PRO A 13 -17.67 11.49 7.61
C PRO A 13 -19.00 12.25 7.61
N ASP A 14 -19.88 11.94 8.59
CA ASP A 14 -21.21 12.60 8.73
C ASP A 14 -21.09 14.05 9.20
N GLU A 15 -20.21 14.82 8.56
CA GLU A 15 -19.93 16.22 8.85
C GLU A 15 -20.07 17.02 7.56
N PRO A 16 -20.94 18.05 7.55
CA PRO A 16 -21.05 18.95 6.41
C PRO A 16 -19.68 19.59 6.12
N ASP A 17 -19.35 19.70 4.86
CA ASP A 17 -18.14 20.37 4.38
C ASP A 17 -16.81 19.74 4.86
N ALA A 18 -16.79 18.45 5.22
CA ALA A 18 -15.57 17.75 5.58
C ALA A 18 -14.59 17.67 4.40
N VAL A 19 -13.34 18.08 4.63
CA VAL A 19 -12.23 17.91 3.69
C VAL A 19 -11.33 16.78 4.19
N GLU A 20 -11.39 15.62 3.54
CA GLU A 20 -10.62 14.44 3.92
C GLU A 20 -9.34 14.31 3.07
N LEU A 21 -8.19 14.48 3.69
CA LEU A 21 -6.86 14.49 3.05
C LEU A 21 -5.94 13.36 3.57
N ARG A 22 -6.52 12.30 4.12
CA ARG A 22 -5.74 11.20 4.74
C ARG A 22 -5.77 9.90 3.93
N ALA A 23 -5.94 9.95 2.60
CA ALA A 23 -5.95 8.76 1.74
C ALA A 23 -4.75 7.84 1.98
N PHE A 24 -3.58 8.42 2.23
CA PHE A 24 -2.34 7.71 2.53
C PHE A 24 -2.31 7.06 3.93
N THR A 25 -3.27 7.34 4.78
CA THR A 25 -3.41 6.69 6.11
C THR A 25 -4.54 5.67 6.08
N HIS A 26 -5.71 6.07 5.60
CA HIS A 26 -6.87 5.22 5.40
C HIS A 26 -7.78 5.84 4.33
N GLY A 27 -7.97 5.14 3.22
CA GLY A 27 -8.88 5.58 2.16
C GLY A 27 -10.33 5.64 2.61
N LEU A 28 -11.12 6.51 1.99
CA LEU A 28 -12.56 6.57 2.27
C LEU A 28 -13.26 5.27 1.87
N GLN A 29 -14.34 4.98 2.57
CA GLN A 29 -15.15 3.80 2.31
C GLN A 29 -15.86 3.93 0.95
N PRO A 30 -15.64 3.02 -0.02
CA PRO A 30 -16.50 2.92 -1.20
C PRO A 30 -17.97 2.71 -0.84
N ALA A 31 -18.87 3.39 -1.57
CA ALA A 31 -20.31 3.35 -1.28
C ALA A 31 -20.93 1.93 -1.41
N THR A 32 -20.25 1.04 -2.13
CA THR A 32 -20.67 -0.35 -2.34
C THR A 32 -20.34 -1.28 -1.16
N VAL A 33 -19.41 -0.90 -0.28
CA VAL A 33 -18.91 -1.75 0.82
C VAL A 33 -20.03 -2.27 1.73
N PRO A 34 -21.03 -1.49 2.18
CA PRO A 34 -22.10 -2.02 3.02
C PRO A 34 -22.86 -3.18 2.36
N ARG A 35 -23.13 -3.07 1.04
CA ARG A 35 -23.78 -4.13 0.29
C ARG A 35 -22.93 -5.40 0.20
N MET A 36 -21.62 -5.26 -0.01
CA MET A 36 -20.71 -6.40 -0.03
C MET A 36 -20.67 -7.12 1.32
N MET A 37 -20.76 -6.39 2.42
CA MET A 37 -20.86 -6.99 3.76
C MET A 37 -22.19 -7.69 4.01
N GLU A 38 -23.30 -7.18 3.45
CA GLU A 38 -24.59 -7.85 3.44
C GLU A 38 -24.52 -9.15 2.63
N HIS A 39 -23.86 -9.16 1.48
CA HIS A 39 -23.63 -10.37 0.68
C HIS A 39 -22.84 -11.42 1.47
N PHE A 40 -21.75 -11.04 2.15
CA PHE A 40 -21.03 -11.98 3.00
C PHE A 40 -21.93 -12.61 4.06
N ALA A 41 -22.73 -11.81 4.77
CA ALA A 41 -23.61 -12.30 5.81
C ALA A 41 -24.70 -13.24 5.25
N GLU A 42 -25.23 -12.91 4.06
CA GLU A 42 -26.24 -13.73 3.40
C GLU A 42 -25.66 -15.05 2.86
N ASP A 43 -24.47 -15.01 2.24
CA ASP A 43 -23.80 -16.20 1.75
C ASP A 43 -23.49 -17.17 2.89
N TRP A 44 -22.96 -16.65 4.01
CA TRP A 44 -22.73 -17.46 5.19
C TRP A 44 -24.01 -18.08 5.73
N ARG A 45 -25.09 -17.29 5.83
CA ARG A 45 -26.39 -17.77 6.28
C ARG A 45 -26.99 -18.82 5.36
N ARG A 46 -26.87 -18.63 4.05
CA ARG A 46 -27.53 -19.45 3.02
C ARG A 46 -26.75 -20.70 2.70
N PHE A 47 -25.47 -20.63 2.53
CA PHE A 47 -24.62 -21.71 2.04
C PHE A 47 -23.84 -22.42 3.18
N GLY A 48 -23.54 -21.72 4.30
CA GLY A 48 -22.79 -22.32 5.38
C GLY A 48 -21.44 -22.84 4.93
N VAL A 49 -21.19 -24.14 5.09
CA VAL A 49 -19.94 -24.79 4.67
C VAL A 49 -19.78 -24.83 3.15
N ASP A 50 -20.87 -24.88 2.40
CA ASP A 50 -20.83 -24.96 0.93
C ASP A 50 -20.29 -23.66 0.30
N ALA A 51 -20.35 -22.54 1.01
CA ALA A 51 -19.74 -21.27 0.58
C ALA A 51 -18.22 -21.38 0.32
N TRP A 52 -17.56 -22.37 0.90
CA TRP A 52 -16.14 -22.63 0.60
C TRP A 52 -15.94 -23.10 -0.83
N ASN A 53 -16.92 -23.74 -1.41
CA ASN A 53 -16.88 -24.24 -2.78
C ASN A 53 -17.43 -23.22 -3.76
N GLU A 54 -18.60 -22.63 -3.44
CA GLU A 54 -19.29 -21.76 -4.37
C GLU A 54 -20.24 -20.78 -3.66
N VAL A 55 -20.18 -19.51 -4.06
CA VAL A 55 -21.15 -18.46 -3.80
C VAL A 55 -21.35 -17.63 -5.07
N PRO A 56 -22.46 -16.90 -5.24
CA PRO A 56 -22.62 -15.98 -6.37
C PRO A 56 -21.45 -15.00 -6.47
N ASN A 57 -21.00 -14.74 -7.70
CA ASN A 57 -19.91 -13.80 -7.92
C ASN A 57 -20.36 -12.35 -7.75
N HIS A 58 -20.32 -11.85 -6.52
CA HIS A 58 -20.73 -10.48 -6.18
C HIS A 58 -19.79 -9.41 -6.71
N TRP A 59 -18.55 -9.77 -7.04
CA TRP A 59 -17.53 -8.85 -7.62
C TRP A 59 -17.74 -8.62 -9.11
N ARG A 60 -18.47 -9.53 -9.80
CA ARG A 60 -18.90 -9.40 -11.19
C ARG A 60 -20.41 -9.66 -11.30
N PRO A 61 -21.25 -8.70 -10.87
CA PRO A 61 -22.71 -8.93 -10.77
C PRO A 61 -23.40 -9.21 -12.11
N ASP A 62 -22.77 -8.86 -13.23
CA ASP A 62 -23.26 -9.16 -14.57
C ASP A 62 -22.87 -10.56 -15.07
N SER A 63 -22.07 -11.29 -14.31
CA SER A 63 -21.71 -12.69 -14.54
C SER A 63 -22.66 -13.62 -13.79
N ASN A 64 -22.88 -14.80 -14.36
CA ASN A 64 -23.55 -15.91 -13.65
C ASN A 64 -22.54 -16.86 -13.01
N ASP A 65 -21.28 -16.47 -12.95
CA ASP A 65 -20.20 -17.28 -12.38
C ASP A 65 -20.33 -17.38 -10.87
N GLU A 66 -19.73 -18.41 -10.31
CA GLU A 66 -19.62 -18.65 -8.88
C GLU A 66 -18.15 -18.60 -8.45
N VAL A 67 -17.90 -18.19 -7.21
CA VAL A 67 -16.55 -18.09 -6.63
C VAL A 67 -16.56 -18.70 -5.23
N GLY A 68 -15.74 -19.72 -5.01
CA GLY A 68 -15.62 -20.31 -3.68
C GLY A 68 -14.70 -19.49 -2.75
N TRP A 69 -15.00 -19.46 -1.47
CA TRP A 69 -14.13 -18.83 -0.48
C TRP A 69 -12.71 -19.43 -0.44
N TRP A 70 -12.60 -20.71 -0.86
CA TRP A 70 -11.32 -21.41 -1.00
C TRP A 70 -10.41 -20.78 -2.06
N THR A 71 -10.99 -20.33 -3.16
CA THR A 71 -10.25 -19.74 -4.28
C THR A 71 -10.24 -18.22 -4.25
N LEU A 72 -11.00 -17.60 -3.35
CA LEU A 72 -11.19 -16.15 -3.31
C LEU A 72 -9.87 -15.36 -3.25
N PRO A 73 -8.81 -15.76 -2.48
CA PRO A 73 -7.54 -15.02 -2.49
C PRO A 73 -6.88 -14.93 -3.86
N THR A 74 -6.90 -16.01 -4.65
CA THR A 74 -6.36 -16.03 -6.01
C THR A 74 -7.28 -15.33 -6.99
N TYR A 75 -8.59 -15.49 -6.87
CA TYR A 75 -9.57 -14.80 -7.68
C TYR A 75 -9.43 -13.27 -7.58
N LEU A 76 -9.38 -12.73 -6.35
CA LEU A 76 -9.16 -11.29 -6.16
C LEU A 76 -7.78 -10.85 -6.68
N GLY A 77 -6.78 -11.74 -6.59
CA GLY A 77 -5.45 -11.54 -7.14
C GLY A 77 -5.48 -11.32 -8.65
N ASP A 78 -6.11 -12.22 -9.36
CA ASP A 78 -6.12 -12.24 -10.81
C ASP A 78 -7.06 -11.17 -11.41
N GLU A 79 -8.26 -11.00 -10.82
CA GLU A 79 -9.28 -10.15 -11.38
C GLU A 79 -9.12 -8.65 -11.07
N PHE A 80 -8.45 -8.31 -9.97
CA PHE A 80 -8.38 -6.92 -9.50
C PHE A 80 -6.97 -6.46 -9.17
N ILE A 81 -6.17 -7.30 -8.50
CA ILE A 81 -4.82 -6.89 -8.08
C ILE A 81 -3.85 -6.93 -9.28
N ALA A 82 -3.92 -7.95 -10.12
CA ALA A 82 -3.08 -8.03 -11.31
C ALA A 82 -3.29 -6.83 -12.26
N PRO A 83 -4.52 -6.44 -12.62
CA PRO A 83 -4.75 -5.22 -13.39
C PRO A 83 -4.28 -3.93 -12.69
N LEU A 84 -4.41 -3.84 -11.36
CA LEU A 84 -3.92 -2.69 -10.58
C LEU A 84 -2.40 -2.51 -10.68
N LEU A 85 -1.66 -3.61 -10.86
CA LEU A 85 -0.20 -3.65 -10.87
C LEU A 85 0.40 -3.83 -12.27
N GLY A 86 -0.41 -3.86 -13.34
CA GLY A 86 0.06 -4.21 -14.68
C GLY A 86 0.71 -5.60 -14.73
N ALA A 87 0.25 -6.51 -13.87
CA ALA A 87 0.81 -7.85 -13.72
C ALA A 87 0.06 -8.86 -14.60
N PRO A 88 0.72 -9.96 -15.04
CA PRO A 88 0.03 -11.07 -15.68
C PRO A 88 -0.96 -11.77 -14.75
N GLU A 89 -2.00 -12.35 -15.32
CA GLU A 89 -2.85 -13.31 -14.61
C GLU A 89 -2.01 -14.47 -14.05
N GLY A 90 -2.38 -15.00 -12.90
CA GLY A 90 -1.65 -16.08 -12.26
C GLY A 90 -0.43 -15.64 -11.44
N THR A 91 -0.19 -14.33 -11.27
CA THR A 91 0.97 -13.82 -10.53
C THR A 91 0.64 -13.06 -9.26
N CYS A 92 -0.62 -12.71 -9.04
CA CYS A 92 -1.07 -11.94 -7.87
C CYS A 92 -1.96 -12.75 -6.94
N ILE A 93 -1.94 -12.43 -5.65
CA ILE A 93 -2.78 -13.04 -4.63
C ILE A 93 -3.11 -12.03 -3.53
N HIS A 94 -4.34 -12.13 -2.99
CA HIS A 94 -4.73 -11.39 -1.79
C HIS A 94 -4.00 -11.93 -0.55
N GLN A 95 -3.58 -11.03 0.34
CA GLN A 95 -2.89 -11.31 1.60
C GLN A 95 -3.56 -10.58 2.77
N PRO A 96 -3.42 -11.05 4.01
CA PRO A 96 -4.02 -10.37 5.16
C PRO A 96 -3.33 -9.04 5.48
N HIS A 97 -2.01 -8.98 5.38
CA HIS A 97 -1.21 -7.76 5.60
C HIS A 97 0.25 -7.97 5.15
N VAL A 98 0.93 -6.88 4.80
CA VAL A 98 2.32 -6.90 4.31
C VAL A 98 3.29 -7.58 5.28
N HIS A 99 3.12 -7.38 6.59
CA HIS A 99 3.99 -8.02 7.58
C HIS A 99 3.99 -9.56 7.45
N TRP A 100 2.81 -10.20 7.27
CA TRP A 100 2.72 -11.63 7.02
C TRP A 100 3.50 -12.03 5.77
N THR A 101 3.29 -11.30 4.67
CA THR A 101 3.97 -11.54 3.39
C THR A 101 5.49 -11.49 3.54
N VAL A 102 6.02 -10.47 4.23
CA VAL A 102 7.46 -10.33 4.48
C VAL A 102 7.99 -11.46 5.37
N GLN A 103 7.24 -11.86 6.40
CA GLN A 103 7.62 -13.00 7.25
C GLN A 103 7.69 -14.30 6.44
N CYS A 104 6.71 -14.58 5.61
CA CYS A 104 6.73 -15.73 4.71
C CYS A 104 7.93 -15.67 3.77
N LEU A 105 8.15 -14.53 3.11
CA LEU A 105 9.26 -14.34 2.18
C LEU A 105 10.61 -14.60 2.84
N LEU A 106 10.88 -13.98 3.99
CA LEU A 106 12.14 -14.16 4.72
C LEU A 106 12.31 -15.58 5.26
N SER A 107 11.22 -16.36 5.40
CA SER A 107 11.28 -17.75 5.83
C SER A 107 11.64 -18.74 4.72
N ALA A 108 11.62 -18.30 3.45
CA ALA A 108 11.89 -19.15 2.31
C ALA A 108 13.39 -19.50 2.22
N PRO A 109 13.78 -20.79 2.18
CA PRO A 109 15.18 -21.19 2.05
C PRO A 109 15.86 -20.65 0.80
N GLU A 110 15.10 -20.46 -0.26
CA GLU A 110 15.59 -19.92 -1.54
C GLU A 110 16.05 -18.47 -1.41
N VAL A 111 15.59 -17.72 -0.40
CA VAL A 111 16.12 -16.39 -0.08
C VAL A 111 17.46 -16.51 0.60
N ALA A 112 17.55 -17.27 1.71
CA ALA A 112 18.80 -17.47 2.44
C ALA A 112 19.88 -18.22 1.63
N GLY A 113 19.48 -18.99 0.64
CA GLY A 113 20.41 -19.69 -0.27
C GLY A 113 21.15 -18.79 -1.26
N ARG A 114 20.72 -17.52 -1.45
CA ARG A 114 21.33 -16.57 -2.38
C ARG A 114 22.45 -15.74 -1.76
N GLY A 115 22.42 -15.54 -0.46
CA GLY A 115 23.40 -14.73 0.26
C GLY A 115 23.05 -14.60 1.74
N ASP A 116 23.86 -13.83 2.45
CA ASP A 116 23.73 -13.63 3.90
C ASP A 116 23.18 -12.26 4.30
N ARG A 117 22.80 -11.40 3.32
CA ARG A 117 22.35 -10.04 3.59
C ARG A 117 21.04 -9.67 2.89
N VAL A 118 20.24 -8.90 3.61
CA VAL A 118 19.09 -8.18 3.05
C VAL A 118 19.42 -6.70 3.03
N VAL A 119 19.52 -6.13 1.83
CA VAL A 119 19.74 -4.67 1.65
C VAL A 119 18.40 -3.96 1.78
N VAL A 120 18.32 -2.99 2.68
CA VAL A 120 17.10 -2.23 2.97
C VAL A 120 17.44 -0.79 3.30
N SER A 121 16.59 0.18 2.92
CA SER A 121 16.75 1.57 3.33
C SER A 121 16.26 1.79 4.76
N ASP A 122 16.87 2.72 5.51
CA ASP A 122 16.38 3.19 6.80
C ASP A 122 15.04 3.92 6.69
N THR A 123 14.66 4.34 5.48
CA THR A 123 13.34 4.93 5.17
C THR A 123 12.25 3.88 4.90
N ALA A 124 12.56 2.58 4.99
CA ALA A 124 11.56 1.52 4.84
C ALA A 124 10.52 1.58 5.97
N PHE A 125 9.29 1.20 5.64
CA PHE A 125 8.23 1.15 6.67
C PHE A 125 8.59 0.17 7.79
N PRO A 126 8.32 0.50 9.07
CA PRO A 126 8.76 -0.29 10.22
C PRO A 126 8.42 -1.79 10.14
N SER A 127 7.29 -2.18 9.54
CA SER A 127 6.94 -3.60 9.37
C SER A 127 7.96 -4.37 8.52
N VAL A 128 8.54 -3.75 7.50
CA VAL A 128 9.58 -4.35 6.67
C VAL A 128 10.91 -4.34 7.42
N LEU A 129 11.33 -3.16 7.91
CA LEU A 129 12.62 -2.99 8.59
C LEU A 129 12.75 -3.88 9.83
N HIS A 130 11.72 -3.91 10.69
CA HIS A 130 11.72 -4.76 11.89
C HIS A 130 11.72 -6.25 11.52
N SER A 131 11.00 -6.66 10.47
CA SER A 131 11.03 -8.06 10.02
C SER A 131 12.45 -8.46 9.60
N VAL A 132 13.11 -7.66 8.78
CA VAL A 132 14.50 -7.93 8.35
C VAL A 132 15.44 -8.01 9.55
N GLN A 133 15.33 -7.09 10.51
CA GLN A 133 16.15 -7.10 11.73
C GLN A 133 15.89 -8.33 12.62
N GLN A 134 14.63 -8.76 12.74
CA GLN A 134 14.26 -9.92 13.57
C GLN A 134 14.72 -11.23 12.92
N TRP A 135 14.60 -11.37 11.62
CA TRP A 135 15.05 -12.54 10.89
C TRP A 135 16.57 -12.71 10.91
N ALA A 136 17.34 -11.63 11.03
CA ALA A 136 18.78 -11.70 11.26
C ALA A 136 19.17 -12.52 12.52
N ALA A 137 18.30 -12.52 13.53
CA ALA A 137 18.52 -13.31 14.75
C ALA A 137 18.07 -14.78 14.62
N LEU A 138 17.27 -15.11 13.61
CA LEU A 138 16.69 -16.44 13.40
C LEU A 138 17.36 -17.23 12.27
N GLN A 139 17.92 -16.53 11.31
CA GLN A 139 18.63 -17.07 10.16
C GLN A 139 19.89 -16.24 9.94
N ASP A 140 20.85 -16.79 9.18
CA ASP A 140 22.08 -16.07 8.83
C ASP A 140 21.83 -15.01 7.75
N LEU A 141 20.81 -14.14 7.95
CA LEU A 141 20.42 -13.06 7.06
C LEU A 141 20.60 -11.69 7.73
N ALA A 142 21.78 -11.12 7.63
CA ALA A 142 22.08 -9.85 8.27
C ALA A 142 21.39 -8.65 7.55
N PRO A 143 20.79 -7.69 8.29
CA PRO A 143 20.28 -6.46 7.67
C PRO A 143 21.46 -5.57 7.24
N ALA A 144 21.49 -5.18 5.97
CA ALA A 144 22.36 -4.15 5.44
C ALA A 144 21.55 -2.86 5.24
N ILE A 145 21.39 -2.10 6.33
CA ILE A 145 20.59 -0.88 6.33
C ILE A 145 21.40 0.24 5.67
N VAL A 146 20.85 0.80 4.60
CA VAL A 146 21.45 1.95 3.88
C VAL A 146 20.84 3.24 4.44
N PRO A 147 21.67 4.16 4.96
CA PRO A 147 21.20 5.45 5.43
C PRO A 147 20.57 6.28 4.31
N SER A 148 19.55 7.03 4.64
CA SER A 148 19.00 8.08 3.78
C SER A 148 19.93 9.29 3.67
N ASP A 149 19.69 10.11 2.64
CA ASP A 149 20.37 11.41 2.47
C ASP A 149 19.87 12.46 3.49
N ASP A 150 20.44 13.66 3.44
CA ASP A 150 20.09 14.79 4.32
C ASP A 150 18.62 15.27 4.15
N ARG A 151 17.92 14.80 3.11
CA ARG A 151 16.50 15.07 2.85
C ARG A 151 15.61 13.92 3.26
N ASN A 152 16.16 12.94 3.97
CA ASN A 152 15.48 11.71 4.36
C ASN A 152 14.93 10.90 3.15
N GLN A 153 15.68 10.93 2.04
CA GLN A 153 15.38 10.17 0.83
C GLN A 153 16.43 9.08 0.62
N VAL A 154 16.09 8.08 -0.16
CA VAL A 154 17.03 7.00 -0.53
C VAL A 154 18.23 7.61 -1.27
N ASP A 155 19.42 7.50 -0.71
CA ASP A 155 20.67 7.76 -1.44
C ASP A 155 20.86 6.66 -2.49
N ARG A 156 20.55 6.98 -3.75
CA ARG A 156 20.50 6.00 -4.85
C ARG A 156 21.86 5.34 -5.08
N ARG A 157 22.94 6.12 -5.00
CA ARG A 157 24.28 5.58 -5.22
C ARG A 157 24.74 4.70 -4.07
N ALA A 158 24.61 5.18 -2.85
CA ALA A 158 24.94 4.39 -1.66
C ALA A 158 24.12 3.10 -1.61
N PHE A 159 22.86 3.12 -2.08
CA PHE A 159 21.99 1.98 -2.14
C PHE A 159 22.49 0.92 -3.15
N LEU A 160 22.83 1.33 -4.38
CA LEU A 160 23.38 0.44 -5.39
C LEU A 160 24.74 -0.13 -4.99
N ASP A 161 25.63 0.70 -4.44
CA ASP A 161 26.98 0.29 -3.99
C ASP A 161 26.91 -0.75 -2.84
N ARG A 162 25.72 -0.93 -2.19
CA ARG A 162 25.51 -1.91 -1.12
C ARG A 162 25.11 -3.29 -1.60
N ILE A 163 24.68 -3.40 -2.86
CA ILE A 163 24.27 -4.68 -3.47
C ILE A 163 25.50 -5.38 -4.04
N ASP A 164 25.78 -6.59 -3.57
CA ASP A 164 26.95 -7.37 -3.97
C ASP A 164 26.65 -8.90 -3.96
N ALA A 165 27.67 -9.72 -4.21
CA ALA A 165 27.56 -11.17 -4.30
C ALA A 165 27.09 -11.87 -3.01
N ASN A 166 27.04 -11.16 -1.86
CA ASN A 166 26.51 -11.70 -0.61
C ASN A 166 25.07 -11.23 -0.34
N THR A 167 24.48 -10.45 -1.26
CA THR A 167 23.10 -9.98 -1.13
C THR A 167 22.13 -11.09 -1.48
N ALA A 168 21.30 -11.49 -0.52
CA ALA A 168 20.22 -12.45 -0.73
C ALA A 168 18.99 -11.78 -1.35
N MET A 169 18.67 -10.59 -0.84
CA MET A 169 17.48 -9.85 -1.23
C MET A 169 17.68 -8.35 -1.03
N VAL A 170 17.05 -7.58 -1.89
CA VAL A 170 16.86 -6.13 -1.76
C VAL A 170 15.40 -5.88 -1.41
N ALA A 171 15.14 -5.14 -0.32
CA ALA A 171 13.80 -4.70 0.08
C ALA A 171 13.73 -3.17 0.02
N LEU A 172 12.88 -2.62 -0.84
CA LEU A 172 12.84 -1.18 -1.10
C LEU A 172 11.41 -0.68 -1.26
N SER A 173 11.09 0.46 -0.64
CA SER A 173 9.78 1.10 -0.81
C SER A 173 9.74 1.90 -2.11
N HIS A 174 8.69 1.70 -2.92
CA HIS A 174 8.47 2.45 -4.16
C HIS A 174 8.19 3.94 -3.88
N VAL A 175 7.49 4.22 -2.76
CA VAL A 175 7.22 5.57 -2.26
C VAL A 175 7.59 5.65 -0.79
N GLY A 176 8.40 6.63 -0.43
CA GLY A 176 8.80 6.90 0.95
C GLY A 176 7.65 7.47 1.78
N PHE A 177 7.29 6.83 2.88
CA PHE A 177 6.17 7.26 3.74
C PHE A 177 6.47 8.50 4.57
N THR A 178 7.75 8.85 4.75
CA THR A 178 8.23 10.00 5.53
C THR A 178 8.43 11.27 4.71
N THR A 179 8.50 11.13 3.38
CA THR A 179 8.81 12.23 2.46
C THR A 179 7.81 12.40 1.34
N GLY A 180 7.01 11.35 1.05
CA GLY A 180 6.19 11.30 -0.15
C GLY A 180 7.02 11.26 -1.45
N ALA A 181 8.32 10.95 -1.36
CA ALA A 181 9.16 10.81 -2.54
C ALA A 181 8.92 9.45 -3.21
N ARG A 182 8.63 9.49 -4.50
CA ARG A 182 8.57 8.31 -5.36
C ARG A 182 9.97 8.01 -5.89
N LEU A 183 10.36 6.76 -5.89
CA LEU A 183 11.55 6.32 -6.62
C LEU A 183 11.22 6.22 -8.11
N PRO A 184 12.03 6.81 -9.01
CA PRO A 184 11.80 6.71 -10.45
C PRO A 184 11.92 5.27 -10.95
N ASP A 185 11.10 4.89 -11.92
CA ASP A 185 11.10 3.54 -12.50
C ASP A 185 12.46 3.16 -13.10
N ALA A 186 13.18 4.14 -13.66
CA ALA A 186 14.55 3.93 -14.16
C ALA A 186 15.51 3.47 -13.06
N PHE A 187 15.41 4.08 -11.86
CA PHE A 187 16.23 3.68 -10.72
C PHE A 187 15.81 2.30 -10.17
N LEU A 188 14.51 2.02 -10.11
CA LEU A 188 14.03 0.70 -9.67
C LEU A 188 14.48 -0.42 -10.62
N ARG A 189 14.51 -0.16 -11.94
CA ARG A 189 15.09 -1.08 -12.92
C ARG A 189 16.58 -1.30 -12.73
N GLU A 190 17.33 -0.21 -12.48
CA GLU A 190 18.76 -0.30 -12.18
C GLU A 190 19.04 -1.14 -10.93
N VAL A 191 18.20 -0.99 -9.89
CA VAL A 191 18.26 -1.83 -8.68
C VAL A 191 17.95 -3.30 -9.03
N ALA A 192 16.93 -3.56 -9.86
CA ALA A 192 16.59 -4.91 -10.30
C ALA A 192 17.76 -5.55 -11.07
N GLU A 193 18.30 -4.86 -12.07
CA GLU A 193 19.45 -5.32 -12.86
C GLU A 193 20.66 -5.60 -11.98
N THR A 194 20.96 -4.71 -11.04
CA THR A 194 22.08 -4.88 -10.10
C THR A 194 21.86 -6.08 -9.16
N ALA A 195 20.66 -6.23 -8.60
CA ALA A 195 20.33 -7.36 -7.75
C ALA A 195 20.43 -8.69 -8.51
N HIS A 196 19.84 -8.77 -9.70
CA HIS A 196 19.87 -9.99 -10.53
C HIS A 196 21.28 -10.34 -11.02
N ALA A 197 22.16 -9.36 -11.28
CA ALA A 197 23.56 -9.61 -11.60
C ALA A 197 24.31 -10.36 -10.47
N HIS A 198 23.81 -10.29 -9.26
CA HIS A 198 24.33 -10.95 -8.08
C HIS A 198 23.43 -12.11 -7.59
N ASP A 199 22.48 -12.56 -8.39
CA ASP A 199 21.48 -13.58 -8.04
C ASP A 199 20.59 -13.19 -6.83
N ALA A 200 20.54 -11.94 -6.46
CA ALA A 200 19.69 -11.44 -5.38
C ALA A 200 18.25 -11.17 -5.87
N LEU A 201 17.27 -11.30 -4.98
CA LEU A 201 15.88 -10.96 -5.26
C LEU A 201 15.60 -9.47 -5.02
N LEU A 202 14.72 -8.88 -5.83
CA LEU A 202 14.16 -7.55 -5.57
C LEU A 202 12.70 -7.65 -5.11
N ALA A 203 12.45 -7.26 -3.86
CA ALA A 203 11.12 -7.13 -3.27
C ALA A 203 10.78 -5.64 -3.09
N LEU A 204 9.73 -5.16 -3.76
CA LEU A 204 9.26 -3.78 -3.65
C LEU A 204 8.03 -3.68 -2.74
N ASP A 205 8.06 -2.71 -1.82
CA ASP A 205 6.90 -2.28 -1.06
C ASP A 205 6.20 -1.13 -1.79
N GLY A 206 5.06 -1.44 -2.40
CA GLY A 206 4.23 -0.53 -3.15
C GLY A 206 3.05 0.02 -2.39
N TYR A 207 3.05 -0.01 -1.06
CA TYR A 207 1.89 0.35 -0.24
C TYR A 207 1.31 1.74 -0.52
N HIS A 208 2.15 2.71 -0.90
CA HIS A 208 1.75 4.08 -1.26
C HIS A 208 1.76 4.35 -2.77
N ALA A 209 2.12 3.37 -3.58
CA ALA A 209 2.11 3.50 -5.04
C ALA A 209 0.85 2.87 -5.64
N ALA A 210 0.50 1.66 -5.22
CA ALA A 210 -0.67 0.95 -5.71
C ALA A 210 -1.96 1.72 -5.38
N GLY A 211 -2.71 2.06 -6.43
CA GLY A 211 -3.94 2.85 -6.33
C GLY A 211 -3.74 4.37 -6.41
N SER A 212 -2.53 4.89 -6.24
CA SER A 212 -2.25 6.33 -6.38
C SER A 212 -1.64 6.72 -7.73
N MET A 213 -1.08 5.76 -8.44
CA MET A 213 -0.45 5.93 -9.75
C MET A 213 -0.41 4.60 -10.52
N PRO A 214 -0.21 4.64 -11.85
CA PRO A 214 0.09 3.43 -12.61
C PRO A 214 1.35 2.75 -12.10
N VAL A 215 1.27 1.43 -12.00
CA VAL A 215 2.39 0.54 -11.68
C VAL A 215 2.45 -0.54 -12.75
N ASP A 216 3.65 -0.86 -13.23
CA ASP A 216 3.91 -1.99 -14.12
C ASP A 216 5.05 -2.81 -13.53
N VAL A 217 4.70 -3.83 -12.76
CA VAL A 217 5.67 -4.68 -12.04
C VAL A 217 6.61 -5.42 -12.98
N GLN A 218 6.18 -5.73 -14.20
CA GLN A 218 7.03 -6.35 -15.22
C GLN A 218 8.07 -5.36 -15.74
N ALA A 219 7.65 -4.13 -16.06
CA ALA A 219 8.56 -3.08 -16.51
C ALA A 219 9.54 -2.64 -15.41
N LEU A 220 9.17 -2.76 -14.15
CA LEU A 220 10.08 -2.51 -13.00
C LEU A 220 11.12 -3.62 -12.82
N GLY A 221 10.85 -4.83 -13.32
CA GLY A 221 11.74 -5.98 -13.21
C GLY A 221 11.84 -6.57 -11.80
N CYS A 222 10.91 -6.27 -10.90
CA CYS A 222 10.94 -6.82 -9.55
C CYS A 222 10.51 -8.29 -9.50
N ASP A 223 11.02 -9.02 -8.53
CA ASP A 223 10.66 -10.42 -8.27
C ASP A 223 9.38 -10.52 -7.46
N LEU A 224 9.22 -9.59 -6.50
CA LEU A 224 8.04 -9.49 -5.65
C LEU A 224 7.63 -8.03 -5.54
N TYR A 225 6.30 -7.83 -5.54
CA TYR A 225 5.71 -6.53 -5.27
C TYR A 225 4.58 -6.72 -4.25
N MET A 226 4.67 -6.05 -3.12
CA MET A 226 3.70 -6.19 -2.04
C MET A 226 3.17 -4.85 -1.61
N GLY A 227 1.97 -4.82 -1.06
CA GLY A 227 1.36 -3.61 -0.54
C GLY A 227 0.02 -3.91 0.12
N GLY A 228 -0.60 -2.87 0.63
CA GLY A 228 -1.91 -2.97 1.26
C GLY A 228 -2.98 -2.21 0.50
N LEU A 229 -4.21 -2.69 0.62
CA LEU A 229 -5.38 -2.06 0.01
C LEU A 229 -6.05 -1.02 0.93
N LEU A 230 -5.54 -0.82 2.14
CA LEU A 230 -6.09 0.06 3.18
C LEU A 230 -6.17 1.53 2.76
N LYS A 231 -5.15 2.01 2.07
CA LYS A 231 -4.90 3.44 1.81
C LYS A 231 -5.59 3.90 0.51
N GLU A 232 -4.82 4.32 -0.47
CA GLU A 232 -5.31 4.85 -1.74
C GLU A 232 -6.19 3.86 -2.52
N ALA A 233 -5.98 2.55 -2.32
CA ALA A 233 -6.84 1.51 -2.91
C ALA A 233 -8.18 1.29 -2.18
N CYS A 234 -8.44 1.98 -1.05
CA CYS A 234 -9.71 2.03 -0.34
C CYS A 234 -10.33 0.68 0.04
N GLY A 235 -9.50 -0.35 0.25
CA GLY A 235 -9.92 -1.72 0.59
C GLY A 235 -10.02 -2.00 2.09
N SER A 236 -9.77 -1.01 2.96
CA SER A 236 -9.77 -1.11 4.42
C SER A 236 -8.73 -2.08 5.00
N SER A 237 -8.77 -2.27 6.33
CA SER A 237 -7.81 -3.12 7.07
C SER A 237 -8.02 -4.61 6.82
N GLY A 238 -6.96 -5.40 7.01
CA GLY A 238 -7.01 -6.85 6.78
C GLY A 238 -6.87 -7.26 5.32
N ASN A 239 -6.54 -6.30 4.43
CA ASN A 239 -6.44 -6.49 3.00
C ASN A 239 -5.09 -5.97 2.47
N ALA A 240 -4.32 -6.87 1.93
CA ALA A 240 -3.04 -6.63 1.30
C ALA A 240 -2.91 -7.50 0.04
N PHE A 241 -1.81 -7.38 -0.66
CA PHE A 241 -1.54 -8.16 -1.86
C PHE A 241 -0.06 -8.53 -1.96
N LEU A 242 0.18 -9.58 -2.75
CA LEU A 242 1.49 -10.00 -3.20
C LEU A 242 1.44 -10.30 -4.70
N TYR A 243 2.40 -9.76 -5.44
CA TYR A 243 2.81 -10.21 -6.76
C TYR A 243 4.06 -11.06 -6.62
N VAL A 244 4.11 -12.17 -7.32
CA VAL A 244 5.29 -13.05 -7.47
C VAL A 244 5.59 -13.16 -8.95
N ARG A 245 6.83 -12.84 -9.35
CA ARG A 245 7.27 -12.93 -10.75
C ARG A 245 7.07 -14.35 -11.28
N ASP A 246 6.53 -14.45 -12.49
CA ASP A 246 6.34 -15.74 -13.14
C ASP A 246 7.65 -16.54 -13.22
N GLY A 247 7.56 -17.83 -12.94
CA GLY A 247 8.70 -18.75 -12.89
C GLY A 247 9.61 -18.60 -11.66
N LEU A 248 9.31 -17.70 -10.72
CA LEU A 248 10.03 -17.63 -9.45
C LEU A 248 9.51 -18.71 -8.49
N GLU A 249 10.40 -19.61 -8.07
CA GLU A 249 10.10 -20.65 -7.09
C GLU A 249 10.54 -20.22 -5.69
N LEU A 250 9.59 -20.19 -4.77
CA LEU A 250 9.80 -19.92 -3.35
C LEU A 250 8.97 -20.89 -2.51
N THR A 251 9.56 -21.38 -1.43
CA THR A 251 8.90 -22.32 -0.51
C THR A 251 8.98 -21.79 0.92
N PRO A 252 8.13 -20.82 1.30
CA PRO A 252 8.12 -20.29 2.64
C PRO A 252 7.98 -21.40 3.70
N ARG A 253 8.81 -21.35 4.75
CA ARG A 253 8.64 -22.23 5.91
C ARG A 253 7.51 -21.81 6.83
N LEU A 254 7.21 -20.50 6.84
CA LEU A 254 5.99 -19.95 7.43
C LEU A 254 4.87 -20.05 6.41
N THR A 255 4.30 -21.24 6.33
CA THR A 255 3.11 -21.55 5.53
C THR A 255 2.12 -22.28 6.41
N GLY A 256 0.91 -22.50 5.90
CA GLY A 256 -0.09 -23.24 6.62
C GLY A 256 -0.92 -24.12 5.70
N TRP A 257 -2.01 -24.61 6.22
CA TRP A 257 -2.90 -25.54 5.53
C TRP A 257 -3.34 -25.09 4.14
N PHE A 258 -3.57 -23.78 3.93
CA PHE A 258 -3.95 -23.21 2.63
C PHE A 258 -2.81 -23.20 1.60
N GLY A 259 -1.57 -23.38 2.05
CA GLY A 259 -0.39 -23.49 1.19
C GLY A 259 0.01 -24.92 0.82
N ASP A 260 -0.75 -25.92 1.27
CA ASP A 260 -0.52 -27.32 0.93
C ASP A 260 -1.09 -27.65 -0.47
N ALA A 261 -0.41 -28.57 -1.18
CA ALA A 261 -0.81 -29.03 -2.51
C ALA A 261 -2.15 -29.81 -2.49
N ALA A 262 -2.41 -30.53 -1.40
CA ALA A 262 -3.61 -31.34 -1.22
C ALA A 262 -4.13 -31.22 0.23
N PRO A 263 -4.66 -30.06 0.62
CA PRO A 263 -4.99 -29.75 2.01
C PRO A 263 -6.02 -30.70 2.62
N PHE A 264 -6.92 -31.26 1.81
CA PHE A 264 -7.97 -32.19 2.26
C PHE A 264 -7.51 -33.64 2.41
N ASP A 265 -6.27 -33.95 2.04
CA ASP A 265 -5.67 -35.25 2.34
C ASP A 265 -5.24 -35.36 3.81
N PHE A 266 -5.18 -34.21 4.53
CA PHE A 266 -4.82 -34.11 5.94
C PHE A 266 -3.52 -34.83 6.29
N ARG A 267 -2.55 -34.80 5.38
CA ARG A 267 -1.25 -35.46 5.56
C ARG A 267 -0.44 -34.80 6.66
N PRO A 268 0.31 -35.55 7.47
CA PRO A 268 1.19 -34.97 8.48
C PRO A 268 2.39 -34.23 7.87
N ASP A 269 2.81 -34.62 6.67
CA ASP A 269 3.93 -34.00 5.94
C ASP A 269 3.35 -33.16 4.80
N PRO A 270 3.37 -31.81 4.90
CA PRO A 270 2.83 -30.94 3.90
C PRO A 270 3.69 -30.92 2.63
N GLU A 271 3.06 -30.84 1.48
CA GLU A 271 3.72 -30.59 0.19
C GLU A 271 3.42 -29.17 -0.26
N PRO A 272 4.42 -28.42 -0.77
CA PRO A 272 4.19 -27.06 -1.25
C PRO A 272 3.15 -27.04 -2.40
N HIS A 273 2.21 -26.10 -2.34
CA HIS A 273 1.22 -25.93 -3.40
C HIS A 273 1.93 -25.66 -4.75
N PRO A 274 1.48 -26.26 -5.89
CA PRO A 274 2.06 -26.01 -7.21
C PRO A 274 2.02 -24.53 -7.62
N ASP A 275 0.96 -23.81 -7.26
CA ASP A 275 0.90 -22.35 -7.40
C ASP A 275 1.71 -21.71 -6.27
N VAL A 276 2.86 -21.10 -6.61
CA VAL A 276 3.77 -20.46 -5.67
C VAL A 276 3.09 -19.39 -4.81
N ARG A 277 2.10 -18.68 -5.34
CA ARG A 277 1.36 -17.63 -4.64
C ARG A 277 0.65 -18.18 -3.41
N ARG A 278 0.04 -19.37 -3.54
CA ARG A 278 -0.69 -20.03 -2.46
C ARG A 278 0.21 -20.48 -1.33
N ARG A 279 1.49 -20.72 -1.58
CA ARG A 279 2.47 -21.06 -0.54
C ARG A 279 2.64 -19.95 0.51
N PHE A 280 2.23 -18.72 0.19
CA PHE A 280 2.21 -17.57 1.11
C PHE A 280 0.94 -17.49 1.96
N LEU A 281 0.00 -18.42 1.80
CA LEU A 281 -1.19 -18.50 2.63
C LEU A 281 -0.91 -19.29 3.92
N GLY A 282 -1.51 -18.84 5.00
CA GLY A 282 -1.41 -19.47 6.31
C GLY A 282 -2.58 -20.41 6.59
N GLY A 283 -3.29 -20.13 7.65
CA GLY A 283 -4.52 -20.84 8.01
C GLY A 283 -5.74 -20.32 7.24
N THR A 284 -6.92 -20.56 7.80
CA THR A 284 -8.19 -20.09 7.26
C THR A 284 -8.17 -18.58 7.06
N THR A 285 -8.45 -18.15 5.84
CA THR A 285 -8.42 -16.74 5.45
C THR A 285 -9.56 -15.95 6.08
N ALA A 286 -9.35 -14.64 6.26
CA ALA A 286 -10.37 -13.71 6.78
C ALA A 286 -11.38 -13.36 5.69
N VAL A 287 -12.28 -14.29 5.35
CA VAL A 287 -13.22 -14.18 4.22
C VAL A 287 -14.01 -12.88 4.25
N ALA A 288 -14.52 -12.47 5.42
CA ALA A 288 -15.32 -11.25 5.55
C ALA A 288 -14.60 -10.00 5.02
N SER A 289 -13.29 -9.86 5.28
CA SER A 289 -12.52 -8.70 4.81
C SER A 289 -12.36 -8.72 3.28
N MET A 290 -12.29 -9.90 2.67
CA MET A 290 -12.13 -10.04 1.23
C MET A 290 -13.35 -9.56 0.44
N TYR A 291 -14.56 -9.60 1.01
CA TYR A 291 -15.76 -9.12 0.32
C TYR A 291 -15.67 -7.63 -0.07
N HIS A 292 -15.03 -6.82 0.74
CA HIS A 292 -14.87 -5.39 0.45
C HIS A 292 -13.47 -4.99 -0.01
N ALA A 293 -12.53 -5.93 -0.03
CA ALA A 293 -11.11 -5.65 -0.26
C ALA A 293 -10.82 -4.85 -1.55
N VAL A 294 -11.57 -5.13 -2.60
CA VAL A 294 -11.30 -4.63 -3.96
C VAL A 294 -12.31 -3.60 -4.45
N GLU A 295 -13.26 -3.16 -3.62
CA GLU A 295 -14.27 -2.20 -4.04
C GLU A 295 -13.67 -0.85 -4.46
N GLY A 296 -12.66 -0.38 -3.74
CA GLY A 296 -11.88 0.78 -4.16
C GLY A 296 -11.07 0.53 -5.42
N VAL A 297 -10.43 -0.64 -5.53
CA VAL A 297 -9.66 -1.02 -6.73
C VAL A 297 -10.55 -0.99 -7.99
N ARG A 298 -11.79 -1.51 -7.89
CA ARG A 298 -12.75 -1.45 -9.00
C ARG A 298 -13.04 -0.02 -9.47
N LEU A 299 -13.21 0.90 -8.52
CA LEU A 299 -13.42 2.32 -8.84
C LEU A 299 -12.19 2.92 -9.51
N LEU A 300 -10.98 2.64 -9.01
CA LEU A 300 -9.72 3.12 -9.58
C LEU A 300 -9.50 2.61 -11.00
N LEU A 301 -9.73 1.32 -11.23
CA LEU A 301 -9.59 0.72 -12.57
C LEU A 301 -10.62 1.28 -13.54
N ASN A 302 -11.87 1.52 -13.10
CA ASN A 302 -12.91 2.13 -13.93
C ASN A 302 -12.62 3.60 -14.26
N TYR A 303 -12.03 4.36 -13.32
CA TYR A 303 -11.62 5.74 -13.54
C TYR A 303 -10.37 5.83 -14.42
N GLY A 304 -9.49 4.85 -14.31
CA GLY A 304 -8.20 4.76 -15.00
C GLY A 304 -7.06 5.34 -14.17
N LEU A 305 -6.01 4.53 -13.96
CA LEU A 305 -4.89 4.89 -13.08
C LEU A 305 -4.10 6.12 -13.58
N ASP A 306 -4.03 6.34 -14.89
CA ASP A 306 -3.46 7.56 -15.46
C ASP A 306 -4.27 8.81 -15.08
N ALA A 307 -5.61 8.71 -15.10
CA ALA A 307 -6.48 9.80 -14.68
C ALA A 307 -6.37 10.04 -13.17
N VAL A 308 -6.29 8.98 -12.35
CA VAL A 308 -5.99 9.08 -10.91
C VAL A 308 -4.70 9.85 -10.69
N ARG A 309 -3.63 9.48 -11.40
CA ARG A 309 -2.32 10.14 -11.30
C ARG A 309 -2.39 11.60 -11.73
N ALA A 310 -3.02 11.90 -12.84
CA ALA A 310 -3.16 13.26 -13.35
C ALA A 310 -3.92 14.16 -12.35
N HIS A 311 -5.03 13.67 -11.79
CA HIS A 311 -5.78 14.37 -10.75
C HIS A 311 -4.96 14.63 -9.49
N SER A 312 -4.24 13.62 -9.01
CA SER A 312 -3.35 13.75 -7.85
C SER A 312 -2.22 14.76 -8.08
N LEU A 313 -1.63 14.78 -9.29
CA LEU A 313 -0.58 15.74 -9.65
C LEU A 313 -1.12 17.18 -9.73
N ASP A 314 -2.34 17.38 -10.25
CA ASP A 314 -2.98 18.70 -10.26
C ASP A 314 -3.18 19.21 -8.84
N LEU A 315 -3.83 18.44 -7.97
CA LEU A 315 -4.13 18.87 -6.60
C LEU A 315 -2.87 19.07 -5.75
N THR A 316 -1.90 18.15 -5.84
CA THR A 316 -0.63 18.30 -5.12
C THR A 316 0.22 19.43 -5.68
N GLY A 317 0.14 19.72 -6.98
CA GLY A 317 0.76 20.89 -7.61
C GLY A 317 0.22 22.19 -7.02
N ARG A 318 -1.10 22.33 -6.93
CA ARG A 318 -1.76 23.49 -6.30
C ARG A 318 -1.40 23.64 -4.82
N ALA A 319 -1.33 22.54 -4.09
CA ALA A 319 -0.89 22.57 -2.69
C ALA A 319 0.55 23.10 -2.55
N ILE A 320 1.45 22.68 -3.45
CA ILE A 320 2.83 23.17 -3.49
C ILE A 320 2.89 24.66 -3.88
N GLU A 321 2.14 25.09 -4.89
CA GLU A 321 2.04 26.51 -5.29
C GLU A 321 1.57 27.40 -4.12
N ARG A 322 0.55 26.93 -3.36
CA ARG A 322 0.09 27.65 -2.15
C ARG A 322 1.16 27.71 -1.07
N ALA A 323 1.84 26.59 -0.81
CA ALA A 323 2.93 26.55 0.16
C ALA A 323 4.08 27.48 -0.24
N ASP A 324 4.51 27.45 -1.50
CA ASP A 324 5.57 28.32 -2.02
C ASP A 324 5.18 29.81 -1.98
N THR A 325 3.92 30.16 -2.28
CA THR A 325 3.41 31.53 -2.20
C THR A 325 3.41 32.04 -0.76
N ALA A 326 3.12 31.19 0.21
CA ALA A 326 3.08 31.51 1.63
C ALA A 326 4.45 31.33 2.34
N ASP A 327 5.52 31.03 1.59
CA ASP A 327 6.88 30.74 2.10
C ASP A 327 6.89 29.65 3.18
N LEU A 328 6.06 28.59 2.96
CA LEU A 328 5.97 27.45 3.88
C LEU A 328 6.92 26.33 3.45
N PRO A 329 7.74 25.81 4.35
CA PRO A 329 8.71 24.78 4.02
C PRO A 329 8.03 23.43 3.75
N LEU A 330 8.44 22.77 2.67
CA LEU A 330 7.95 21.46 2.24
C LEU A 330 9.05 20.41 2.27
N ARG A 331 8.75 19.26 2.87
CA ARG A 331 9.60 18.06 2.80
C ARG A 331 9.39 17.28 1.51
N SER A 332 8.19 17.33 0.93
CA SER A 332 7.86 16.65 -0.32
C SER A 332 8.63 17.21 -1.52
N PRO A 333 9.01 16.34 -2.48
CA PRO A 333 9.57 16.80 -3.75
C PRO A 333 8.57 17.68 -4.52
N ARG A 334 9.11 18.76 -5.12
CA ARG A 334 8.31 19.61 -6.02
C ARG A 334 8.17 19.04 -7.43
N ASP A 335 9.19 18.29 -7.86
CA ASP A 335 9.23 17.65 -9.17
C ASP A 335 8.10 16.60 -9.28
N PRO A 336 7.18 16.72 -10.26
CA PRO A 336 6.10 15.77 -10.47
C PRO A 336 6.57 14.34 -10.78
N ASP A 337 7.78 14.16 -11.32
CA ASP A 337 8.29 12.83 -11.66
C ASP A 337 8.75 12.04 -10.42
N VAL A 338 9.08 12.73 -9.34
CA VAL A 338 9.51 12.13 -8.08
C VAL A 338 8.57 12.41 -6.90
N ARG A 339 7.46 13.13 -7.14
CA ARG A 339 6.40 13.37 -6.15
C ARG A 339 5.37 12.26 -6.21
N SER A 340 4.94 11.77 -5.05
CA SER A 340 3.77 10.88 -4.95
C SER A 340 2.45 11.69 -4.85
N ALA A 341 1.40 11.04 -4.32
CA ALA A 341 0.13 11.69 -4.01
C ALA A 341 0.15 12.50 -2.69
N MET A 342 1.29 12.59 -2.00
CA MET A 342 1.41 13.24 -0.70
C MET A 342 2.14 14.58 -0.78
N VAL A 343 1.67 15.55 0.02
CA VAL A 343 2.35 16.80 0.33
C VAL A 343 2.60 16.86 1.84
N LEU A 344 3.86 17.10 2.22
CA LEU A 344 4.31 17.17 3.59
C LEU A 344 4.80 18.60 3.88
N LEU A 345 4.06 19.30 4.75
CA LEU A 345 4.38 20.65 5.19
C LEU A 345 5.16 20.58 6.49
N GLU A 346 6.35 21.19 6.55
CA GLU A 346 7.15 21.28 7.78
C GLU A 346 6.63 22.39 8.68
N VAL A 347 6.17 22.02 9.86
CA VAL A 347 5.59 22.95 10.85
C VAL A 347 5.96 22.50 12.25
N ALA A 348 6.50 23.44 13.05
CA ALA A 348 6.67 23.19 14.47
C ALA A 348 5.31 22.98 15.15
N GLU A 349 5.22 22.00 16.06
CA GLU A 349 3.99 21.62 16.73
C GLU A 349 2.89 21.15 15.73
N ALA A 350 3.29 20.35 14.73
CA ALA A 350 2.41 19.85 13.66
C ALA A 350 1.14 19.16 14.19
N GLU A 351 1.23 18.47 15.34
CA GLU A 351 0.07 17.86 15.99
C GLU A 351 -1.00 18.89 16.40
N LYS A 352 -0.58 20.07 16.87
CA LYS A 352 -1.50 21.15 17.21
C LYS A 352 -2.14 21.77 15.96
N LEU A 353 -1.37 21.91 14.87
CA LEU A 353 -1.94 22.39 13.61
C LEU A 353 -2.96 21.37 13.06
N THR A 354 -2.65 20.10 13.09
CA THR A 354 -3.58 19.03 12.70
C THR A 354 -4.86 19.06 13.54
N ALA A 355 -4.73 19.24 14.86
CA ALA A 355 -5.89 19.38 15.76
C ALA A 355 -6.71 20.66 15.46
N TYR A 356 -6.05 21.77 15.16
CA TYR A 356 -6.71 23.01 14.74
C TYR A 356 -7.49 22.80 13.44
N LEU A 357 -6.88 22.20 12.41
CA LEU A 357 -7.52 21.92 11.14
C LEU A 357 -8.75 21.00 11.31
N LYS A 358 -8.64 19.99 12.15
CA LYS A 358 -9.76 19.09 12.48
C LYS A 358 -10.97 19.83 13.06
N ASN A 359 -10.74 20.84 13.92
CA ASN A 359 -11.81 21.70 14.44
C ASN A 359 -12.48 22.58 13.36
N HIS A 360 -11.88 22.65 12.17
CA HIS A 360 -12.41 23.33 10.99
C HIS A 360 -12.86 22.35 9.91
N HIS A 361 -13.11 21.07 10.29
CA HIS A 361 -13.55 19.99 9.41
C HIS A 361 -12.55 19.68 8.28
N ILE A 362 -11.24 19.90 8.52
CA ILE A 362 -10.15 19.56 7.59
C ILE A 362 -9.30 18.47 8.24
N TYR A 363 -9.31 17.29 7.64
CA TYR A 363 -8.68 16.09 8.17
C TYR A 363 -7.34 15.84 7.51
N THR A 364 -6.27 16.09 8.25
CA THR A 364 -4.88 15.80 7.90
C THR A 364 -4.28 14.88 8.98
N ASP A 365 -3.04 14.45 8.82
CA ASP A 365 -2.31 13.83 9.92
C ASP A 365 -0.93 14.48 10.10
N SER A 366 -0.25 14.13 11.19
CA SER A 366 1.09 14.61 11.50
C SER A 366 2.05 13.47 11.79
N ARG A 367 3.35 13.72 11.62
CA ARG A 367 4.39 12.77 12.02
C ARG A 367 5.50 13.51 12.76
N GLN A 368 5.98 12.84 13.84
CA GLN A 368 7.09 13.31 14.67
C GLN A 368 6.91 14.74 15.23
N ASN A 369 5.67 15.24 15.24
CA ASN A 369 5.31 16.61 15.59
C ASN A 369 6.08 17.69 14.76
N GLU A 370 6.57 17.30 13.58
CA GLU A 370 7.39 18.13 12.68
C GLU A 370 6.73 18.39 11.33
N VAL A 371 5.88 17.48 10.87
CA VAL A 371 5.24 17.59 9.56
C VAL A 371 3.74 17.35 9.63
N VAL A 372 2.98 18.19 8.92
CA VAL A 372 1.59 17.92 8.55
C VAL A 372 1.58 17.25 7.18
N ARG A 373 0.92 16.11 7.06
CA ARG A 373 0.80 15.36 5.82
C ARG A 373 -0.60 15.49 5.25
N MET A 374 -0.66 15.69 3.95
CA MET A 374 -1.89 15.82 3.16
C MET A 374 -1.77 14.97 1.90
N ALA A 375 -2.81 14.23 1.57
CA ALA A 375 -2.92 13.50 0.31
C ALA A 375 -4.31 13.73 -0.28
N PRO A 376 -4.50 14.83 -1.00
CA PRO A 376 -5.71 15.03 -1.76
C PRO A 376 -5.86 13.91 -2.79
N PHE A 377 -7.05 13.33 -2.85
CA PHE A 377 -7.33 12.16 -3.66
C PHE A 377 -8.60 12.35 -4.52
N LEU A 378 -9.11 11.30 -5.13
CA LEU A 378 -10.20 11.35 -6.11
C LEU A 378 -11.46 12.10 -5.66
N TRP A 379 -11.72 12.14 -4.38
CA TRP A 379 -12.88 12.85 -3.81
C TRP A 379 -12.63 14.32 -3.50
N ASN A 380 -11.39 14.80 -3.62
CA ASN A 380 -11.05 16.17 -3.34
C ASN A 380 -11.06 17.04 -4.59
N THR A 381 -11.29 18.32 -4.36
CA THR A 381 -11.34 19.37 -5.37
C THR A 381 -10.24 20.40 -5.18
N THR A 382 -10.07 21.28 -6.16
CA THR A 382 -9.19 22.45 -6.04
C THR A 382 -9.62 23.35 -4.87
N GLU A 383 -10.93 23.48 -4.64
CA GLU A 383 -11.48 24.29 -3.54
C GLU A 383 -11.08 23.72 -2.16
N ASP A 384 -11.06 22.39 -2.02
CA ASP A 384 -10.60 21.75 -0.78
C ASP A 384 -9.14 22.08 -0.47
N VAL A 385 -8.29 22.11 -1.51
CA VAL A 385 -6.88 22.52 -1.35
C VAL A 385 -6.79 23.98 -0.93
N HIS A 386 -7.51 24.89 -1.59
CA HIS A 386 -7.51 26.30 -1.25
C HIS A 386 -8.00 26.53 0.17
N ARG A 387 -9.14 25.97 0.53
CA ARG A 387 -9.70 26.05 1.88
C ARG A 387 -8.72 25.54 2.95
N THR A 388 -8.02 24.44 2.67
CA THR A 388 -7.01 23.88 3.58
C THR A 388 -5.89 24.87 3.82
N PHE A 389 -5.33 25.46 2.76
CA PHE A 389 -4.24 26.43 2.89
C PHE A 389 -4.67 27.75 3.51
N ASP A 390 -5.88 28.23 3.24
CA ASP A 390 -6.45 29.43 3.91
C ASP A 390 -6.50 29.23 5.43
N GLN A 391 -6.90 28.03 5.89
CA GLN A 391 -6.91 27.71 7.31
C GLN A 391 -5.49 27.53 7.89
N ILE A 392 -4.57 26.93 7.15
CA ILE A 392 -3.15 26.82 7.56
C ILE A 392 -2.53 28.22 7.73
N GLU A 393 -2.66 29.09 6.74
CA GLU A 393 -2.12 30.46 6.76
C GLU A 393 -2.73 31.27 7.92
N THR A 394 -4.04 31.17 8.13
CA THR A 394 -4.74 31.79 9.26
C THR A 394 -4.22 31.29 10.59
N ALA A 395 -4.06 29.97 10.73
CA ALA A 395 -3.56 29.34 11.95
C ALA A 395 -2.11 29.78 12.29
N LEU A 396 -1.26 29.79 11.27
CA LEU A 396 0.18 30.14 11.43
C LEU A 396 0.37 31.63 11.73
N SER A 397 -0.30 32.53 10.98
CA SER A 397 -0.18 33.97 11.15
C SER A 397 -0.74 34.46 12.48
N SER A 398 -1.85 33.89 12.95
CA SER A 398 -2.47 34.25 14.23
C SER A 398 -1.86 33.52 15.44
N GLY A 399 -1.16 32.42 15.22
CA GLY A 399 -0.71 31.52 16.27
C GLY A 399 -1.84 30.72 16.95
N ALA A 400 -3.06 30.77 16.44
CA ALA A 400 -4.25 30.17 17.07
C ALA A 400 -4.11 28.64 17.26
N TYR A 401 -3.44 27.94 16.34
CA TYR A 401 -3.22 26.50 16.42
C TYR A 401 -2.45 26.08 17.69
N LYS A 402 -1.61 26.94 18.27
CA LYS A 402 -0.83 26.63 19.48
C LYS A 402 -1.70 26.38 20.68
N ASN A 403 -2.94 26.88 20.68
CA ASN A 403 -3.94 26.68 21.73
C ASN A 403 -4.85 25.48 21.47
N ALA A 404 -4.71 24.80 20.32
CA ALA A 404 -5.51 23.62 20.02
C ALA A 404 -5.17 22.48 20.98
N SER A 405 -6.19 21.87 21.55
CA SER A 405 -6.02 20.70 22.42
C SER A 405 -5.70 19.48 21.56
N VAL A 406 -4.51 18.96 21.74
CA VAL A 406 -4.13 17.65 21.18
C VAL A 406 -4.77 16.59 22.08
N HIS A 407 -5.96 16.14 21.73
CA HIS A 407 -6.50 14.96 22.35
C HIS A 407 -5.77 13.76 21.73
N SER A 408 -4.94 13.09 22.53
CA SER A 408 -4.33 11.83 22.10
C SER A 408 -5.44 10.78 21.98
N THR A 409 -6.10 10.77 20.83
CA THR A 409 -7.13 9.78 20.52
C THR A 409 -6.53 8.44 20.09
N GLY A 410 -5.20 8.31 20.16
CA GLY A 410 -4.49 7.09 19.76
C GLY A 410 -3.31 7.38 18.83
N PRO A 411 -2.54 6.33 18.44
CA PRO A 411 -1.29 6.47 17.69
C PRO A 411 -1.46 6.86 16.21
N VAL A 412 -2.67 7.08 15.74
CA VAL A 412 -2.96 7.23 14.30
C VAL A 412 -3.44 8.64 13.93
N THR A 413 -3.58 9.54 14.87
CA THR A 413 -4.03 10.92 14.58
C THR A 413 -3.06 11.93 15.08
#